data_abf356ced3e7c0b68258e16b567bab1c
#
_entry.id   abf356ced3e7c0b68258e16b567bab1c
#
_cell.length_a   1.000
_cell.length_b   1.000
_cell.length_c   1.000
_cell.angle_alpha   90.00
_cell.angle_beta   90.00
_cell.angle_gamma   90.00
#
_symmetry.space_group_name_H-M   'P 1'
#
loop_
_entity.id
_entity.type
_entity.pdbx_description
1 polymer ?
#
loop_
_entity_poly.entity_id
_entity_poly.type
_entity_poly.pdbx_seq_one_letter_code
_entity_poly.pdbx_strand_id
1 'polypeptide(L)'
;MNDTTTTLAIGHRTIPLDPPRPPRKPDMLLWIDTETTGVDPYQCELLEVGMQVTDMTGKHPHDSLHLIVHPDNIRNWANYPELLKAYEMHLANGLMLASAEAPKDTYDYQHTAWNIHEFLNDQLSQYTLHPAGTNVDFDLRQLDVHLSRHLNHPIAEGLHHRKLDLTTLRLTDQAIGRDPYQNHAGTHRVHDCLDRDIAEYRHYLTLMPGPALAEKEDRP
;
A
#
# COMPACT_ATOMS: atom_id res chain seq x y z
N MET A 1 -4.85 -35.10 -28.66
CA MET A 1 -4.27 -33.86 -28.12
C MET A 1 -3.26 -33.35 -29.14
N ASN A 2 -3.66 -32.41 -29.97
CA ASN A 2 -2.77 -31.83 -30.97
C ASN A 2 -2.04 -30.67 -30.37
N ASP A 3 -0.77 -30.91 -30.04
CA ASP A 3 0.16 -29.86 -29.59
C ASP A 3 0.66 -29.12 -30.84
N THR A 4 0.01 -27.98 -31.15
CA THR A 4 0.39 -27.15 -32.28
C THR A 4 1.49 -26.18 -31.82
N THR A 5 2.72 -26.65 -31.76
CA THR A 5 3.87 -25.81 -31.50
C THR A 5 4.07 -24.90 -32.72
N THR A 6 3.71 -23.61 -32.56
CA THR A 6 3.98 -22.59 -33.61
C THR A 6 5.47 -22.27 -33.60
N THR A 7 6.13 -22.46 -34.73
CA THR A 7 7.59 -22.21 -34.89
C THR A 7 7.85 -21.17 -35.96
N LEU A 8 8.83 -20.30 -35.74
CA LEU A 8 9.33 -19.35 -36.71
C LEU A 8 10.63 -19.89 -37.34
N ALA A 9 10.69 -20.03 -38.66
CA ALA A 9 11.90 -20.47 -39.36
C ALA A 9 12.75 -19.27 -39.75
N ILE A 10 13.92 -19.14 -39.15
CA ILE A 10 14.95 -18.14 -39.55
C ILE A 10 16.20 -18.91 -39.99
N GLY A 11 16.40 -19.01 -41.29
CA GLY A 11 17.47 -19.80 -41.86
C GLY A 11 17.30 -21.33 -41.57
N HIS A 12 18.36 -21.98 -41.11
CA HIS A 12 18.34 -23.42 -40.78
C HIS A 12 18.01 -23.74 -39.32
N ARG A 13 17.61 -22.75 -38.53
CA ARG A 13 17.23 -22.95 -37.11
C ARG A 13 15.76 -22.70 -36.91
N THR A 14 15.07 -23.65 -36.33
CA THR A 14 13.71 -23.50 -35.84
C THR A 14 13.77 -23.00 -34.40
N ILE A 15 13.26 -21.82 -34.15
CA ILE A 15 13.13 -21.26 -32.79
C ILE A 15 11.68 -21.48 -32.35
N PRO A 16 11.44 -22.18 -31.23
CA PRO A 16 10.11 -22.25 -30.67
C PRO A 16 9.64 -20.82 -30.34
N LEU A 17 8.46 -20.45 -30.79
CA LEU A 17 7.82 -19.24 -30.31
C LEU A 17 7.44 -19.47 -28.84
N ASP A 18 7.76 -18.47 -28.00
CA ASP A 18 7.28 -18.49 -26.63
C ASP A 18 5.77 -18.71 -26.62
N PRO A 19 5.25 -19.49 -25.67
CA PRO A 19 3.81 -19.63 -25.51
C PRO A 19 3.19 -18.23 -25.34
N PRO A 20 1.95 -18.01 -25.83
CA PRO A 20 1.28 -16.75 -25.68
C PRO A 20 1.26 -16.37 -24.20
N ARG A 21 1.74 -15.15 -23.89
CA ARG A 21 1.72 -14.67 -22.51
C ARG A 21 0.28 -14.71 -21.99
N PRO A 22 0.09 -15.16 -20.75
CA PRO A 22 -1.24 -15.10 -20.15
C PRO A 22 -1.78 -13.67 -20.20
N PRO A 23 -3.11 -13.48 -20.32
CA PRO A 23 -3.69 -12.16 -20.31
C PRO A 23 -3.23 -11.40 -19.08
N ARG A 24 -2.82 -10.13 -19.26
CA ARG A 24 -2.33 -9.29 -18.18
C ARG A 24 -3.50 -8.95 -17.25
N LYS A 25 -3.32 -9.12 -15.94
CA LYS A 25 -4.27 -8.68 -14.93
C LYS A 25 -4.40 -7.16 -14.97
N PRO A 26 -5.60 -6.59 -14.69
CA PRO A 26 -5.76 -5.15 -14.55
C PRO A 26 -4.83 -4.59 -13.47
N ASP A 27 -4.27 -3.40 -13.73
CA ASP A 27 -3.48 -2.67 -12.75
C ASP A 27 -4.41 -1.94 -11.76
N MET A 28 -4.14 -2.06 -10.46
CA MET A 28 -4.86 -1.38 -9.37
C MET A 28 -3.86 -0.76 -8.40
N LEU A 29 -4.29 0.27 -7.67
CA LEU A 29 -3.54 0.86 -6.56
C LEU A 29 -3.94 0.14 -5.27
N LEU A 30 -2.94 -0.28 -4.51
CA LEU A 30 -3.07 -0.74 -3.13
C LEU A 30 -2.56 0.36 -2.21
N TRP A 31 -3.46 1.13 -1.66
CA TRP A 31 -3.16 2.15 -0.66
C TRP A 31 -2.86 1.47 0.67
N ILE A 32 -1.76 1.87 1.30
CA ILE A 32 -1.27 1.28 2.56
C ILE A 32 -0.91 2.41 3.51
N ASP A 33 -1.37 2.30 4.75
CA ASP A 33 -0.97 3.15 5.85
C ASP A 33 -0.84 2.32 7.13
N THR A 34 0.15 2.63 7.96
CA THR A 34 0.41 1.95 9.22
C THR A 34 0.63 2.96 10.34
N GLU A 35 0.00 2.73 11.48
CA GLU A 35 0.28 3.49 12.70
C GLU A 35 1.17 2.67 13.64
N THR A 36 2.20 3.32 14.12
CA THR A 36 3.25 2.70 14.90
C THR A 36 3.68 3.55 16.09
N THR A 37 4.34 2.96 17.07
CA THR A 37 4.88 3.71 18.22
C THR A 37 6.17 4.47 17.91
N GLY A 38 6.71 4.38 16.69
CA GLY A 38 7.94 5.04 16.29
C GLY A 38 8.32 4.78 14.84
N VAL A 39 9.47 5.30 14.41
CA VAL A 39 9.89 5.23 13.01
C VAL A 39 10.81 4.05 12.68
N ASP A 40 11.54 3.53 13.67
CA ASP A 40 12.42 2.38 13.48
C ASP A 40 11.65 1.08 13.76
N PRO A 41 11.39 0.24 12.73
CA PRO A 41 10.60 -0.98 12.88
C PRO A 41 11.22 -2.02 13.81
N TYR A 42 12.49 -1.89 14.14
CA TYR A 42 13.17 -2.77 15.11
C TYR A 42 13.04 -2.30 16.56
N GLN A 43 12.53 -1.09 16.78
CA GLN A 43 12.41 -0.47 18.12
C GLN A 43 10.98 -0.03 18.43
N CYS A 44 10.08 -0.08 17.47
CA CYS A 44 8.69 0.31 17.64
C CYS A 44 7.74 -0.89 17.52
N GLU A 45 6.48 -0.65 17.85
CA GLU A 45 5.39 -1.61 17.74
C GLU A 45 4.40 -1.14 16.67
N LEU A 46 3.79 -2.08 15.94
CA LEU A 46 2.70 -1.83 15.01
C LEU A 46 1.39 -1.80 15.79
N LEU A 47 0.57 -0.77 15.56
CA LEU A 47 -0.69 -0.53 16.28
C LEU A 47 -1.93 -0.65 15.40
N GLU A 48 -1.83 -0.24 14.14
CA GLU A 48 -2.96 -0.22 13.22
C GLU A 48 -2.44 -0.42 11.80
N VAL A 49 -3.21 -1.15 10.97
CA VAL A 49 -2.93 -1.35 9.55
C VAL A 49 -4.19 -1.04 8.75
N GLY A 50 -4.05 -0.20 7.74
CA GLY A 50 -5.07 0.07 6.75
C GLY A 50 -4.59 -0.28 5.35
N MET A 51 -5.45 -0.95 4.58
CA MET A 51 -5.24 -1.20 3.16
C MET A 51 -6.53 -0.93 2.40
N GLN A 52 -6.42 -0.29 1.23
CA GLN A 52 -7.55 -0.05 0.35
C GLN A 52 -7.15 -0.24 -1.10
N VAL A 53 -7.90 -1.02 -1.84
CA VAL A 53 -7.70 -1.22 -3.27
C VAL A 53 -8.60 -0.26 -4.05
N THR A 54 -8.03 0.46 -5.01
CA THR A 54 -8.77 1.32 -5.94
C THR A 54 -8.31 1.10 -7.37
N ASP A 55 -9.09 1.60 -8.33
CA ASP A 55 -8.59 1.74 -9.70
C ASP A 55 -7.38 2.70 -9.75
N MET A 56 -6.72 2.75 -10.91
CA MET A 56 -5.55 3.62 -11.12
C MET A 56 -5.86 5.13 -11.02
N THR A 57 -7.12 5.52 -10.90
CA THR A 57 -7.53 6.92 -10.71
C THR A 57 -7.88 7.27 -9.26
N GLY A 58 -7.89 6.29 -8.36
CA GLY A 58 -8.32 6.47 -6.97
C GLY A 58 -9.82 6.76 -6.80
N LYS A 59 -10.65 6.56 -7.84
CA LYS A 59 -12.07 6.95 -7.80
C LYS A 59 -13.01 5.83 -7.41
N HIS A 60 -12.65 4.60 -7.73
CA HIS A 60 -13.51 3.45 -7.53
C HIS A 60 -12.88 2.55 -6.49
N PRO A 61 -13.29 2.65 -5.21
CA PRO A 61 -12.86 1.70 -4.19
C PRO A 61 -13.38 0.31 -4.56
N HIS A 62 -12.52 -0.70 -4.39
CA HIS A 62 -12.83 -2.07 -4.72
C HIS A 62 -12.97 -2.92 -3.46
N ASP A 63 -11.93 -2.90 -2.61
CA ASP A 63 -11.91 -3.66 -1.36
C ASP A 63 -11.01 -2.97 -0.33
N SER A 64 -11.19 -3.28 0.95
CA SER A 64 -10.41 -2.67 2.02
C SER A 64 -10.21 -3.63 3.20
N LEU A 65 -9.10 -3.44 3.91
CA LEU A 65 -8.78 -4.10 5.15
C LEU A 65 -8.42 -3.07 6.20
N HIS A 66 -8.96 -3.22 7.42
CA HIS A 66 -8.61 -2.41 8.57
C HIS A 66 -8.42 -3.30 9.78
N LEU A 67 -7.25 -3.22 10.42
CA LEU A 67 -6.88 -4.04 11.56
C LEU A 67 -6.30 -3.17 12.67
N ILE A 68 -6.87 -3.26 13.87
CA ILE A 68 -6.22 -2.84 15.10
C ILE A 68 -5.28 -3.99 15.49
N VAL A 69 -4.08 -3.68 15.93
CA VAL A 69 -3.06 -4.67 16.27
C VAL A 69 -2.79 -4.63 17.78
N HIS A 70 -2.80 -5.80 18.42
CA HIS A 70 -2.32 -5.96 19.79
C HIS A 70 -0.81 -6.19 19.76
N PRO A 71 0.02 -5.22 20.16
CA PRO A 71 1.47 -5.34 20.08
C PRO A 71 2.03 -6.27 21.12
N ASP A 72 3.20 -6.86 20.83
CA ASP A 72 3.85 -7.82 21.73
C ASP A 72 4.34 -7.18 23.03
N ASN A 73 4.76 -5.90 22.99
CA ASN A 73 5.45 -5.21 24.09
C ASN A 73 4.90 -3.81 24.39
N ILE A 74 3.60 -3.70 24.63
CA ILE A 74 2.95 -2.43 25.00
C ILE A 74 3.68 -1.64 26.12
N ARG A 75 4.39 -2.33 27.03
CA ARG A 75 4.98 -1.73 28.23
C ARG A 75 6.39 -1.15 28.05
N ASN A 76 7.06 -1.38 26.93
CA ASN A 76 8.45 -0.96 26.74
C ASN A 76 8.61 0.50 26.31
N TRP A 77 7.56 1.17 25.88
CA TRP A 77 7.63 2.54 25.35
C TRP A 77 8.09 3.59 26.36
N ALA A 78 7.72 3.42 27.63
CA ALA A 78 8.12 4.35 28.70
C ALA A 78 9.64 4.48 28.89
N ASN A 79 10.40 3.53 28.34
CA ASN A 79 11.86 3.51 28.45
C ASN A 79 12.58 4.15 27.24
N TYR A 80 11.83 4.61 26.23
CA TYR A 80 12.38 5.18 24.99
C TYR A 80 11.83 6.58 24.76
N PRO A 81 12.57 7.65 25.17
CA PRO A 81 12.12 9.04 25.03
C PRO A 81 11.77 9.45 23.58
N GLU A 82 12.43 8.85 22.60
CA GLU A 82 12.19 9.06 21.17
C GLU A 82 10.82 8.56 20.72
N LEU A 83 10.21 7.63 21.43
CA LEU A 83 8.86 7.10 21.15
C LEU A 83 7.76 7.93 21.82
N LEU A 84 8.12 8.84 22.74
CA LEU A 84 7.16 9.57 23.55
C LEU A 84 6.16 10.37 22.70
N LYS A 85 6.62 10.98 21.61
CA LYS A 85 5.77 11.78 20.73
C LYS A 85 4.67 10.93 20.05
N ALA A 86 5.03 9.77 19.54
CA ALA A 86 4.06 8.84 18.95
C ALA A 86 3.11 8.29 20.01
N TYR A 87 3.62 7.98 21.20
CA TYR A 87 2.81 7.56 22.33
C TYR A 87 1.75 8.59 22.74
N GLU A 88 2.15 9.85 22.94
CA GLU A 88 1.24 10.96 23.28
C GLU A 88 0.17 11.16 22.21
N MET A 89 0.55 11.10 20.94
CA MET A 89 -0.34 11.23 19.79
C MET A 89 -1.38 10.10 19.76
N HIS A 90 -0.95 8.85 19.90
CA HIS A 90 -1.85 7.69 19.87
C HIS A 90 -2.68 7.53 21.15
N LEU A 91 -2.20 8.08 22.27
CA LEU A 91 -3.01 8.19 23.48
C LEU A 91 -4.14 9.22 23.27
N ALA A 92 -3.83 10.37 22.67
CA ALA A 92 -4.80 11.43 22.41
C ALA A 92 -5.88 11.03 21.39
N ASN A 93 -5.53 10.24 20.36
CA ASN A 93 -6.49 9.76 19.35
C ASN A 93 -7.18 8.43 19.72
N GLY A 94 -6.88 7.86 20.89
CA GLY A 94 -7.49 6.64 21.41
C GLY A 94 -6.94 5.33 20.83
N LEU A 95 -6.01 5.37 19.86
CA LEU A 95 -5.45 4.16 19.23
C LEU A 95 -4.68 3.31 20.24
N MET A 96 -3.93 3.97 21.12
CA MET A 96 -3.16 3.29 22.16
C MET A 96 -4.04 2.41 23.04
N LEU A 97 -5.20 2.94 23.45
CA LEU A 97 -6.15 2.20 24.26
C LEU A 97 -6.79 1.06 23.45
N ALA A 98 -7.21 1.35 22.22
CA ALA A 98 -7.80 0.34 21.34
C ALA A 98 -6.86 -0.84 21.10
N SER A 99 -5.57 -0.59 20.84
CA SER A 99 -4.55 -1.63 20.66
C SER A 99 -4.31 -2.43 21.94
N ALA A 100 -4.28 -1.75 23.11
CA ALA A 100 -4.08 -2.41 24.41
C ALA A 100 -5.26 -3.30 24.81
N GLU A 101 -6.48 -2.93 24.47
CA GLU A 101 -7.73 -3.64 24.79
C GLU A 101 -8.09 -4.70 23.73
N ALA A 102 -7.49 -4.66 22.54
CA ALA A 102 -7.73 -5.64 21.51
C ALA A 102 -7.38 -7.06 22.02
N PRO A 103 -8.27 -8.05 21.88
CA PRO A 103 -8.00 -9.41 22.33
C PRO A 103 -6.76 -10.00 21.63
N LYS A 104 -5.75 -10.38 22.42
CA LYS A 104 -4.45 -10.85 21.89
C LYS A 104 -4.57 -12.12 21.03
N ASP A 105 -5.49 -12.99 21.35
CA ASP A 105 -5.77 -14.23 20.63
C ASP A 105 -6.43 -14.05 19.25
N THR A 106 -6.75 -12.80 18.89
CA THR A 106 -7.42 -12.47 17.61
C THR A 106 -6.69 -11.34 16.87
N TYR A 107 -5.95 -10.48 17.59
CA TYR A 107 -5.36 -9.25 17.05
C TYR A 107 -3.83 -9.17 17.21
N ASP A 108 -3.18 -10.27 17.58
CA ASP A 108 -1.72 -10.34 17.64
C ASP A 108 -1.06 -10.27 16.24
N TYR A 109 0.24 -10.21 16.19
CA TYR A 109 0.98 -10.14 14.93
C TYR A 109 0.76 -11.36 14.03
N GLN A 110 0.52 -12.53 14.57
CA GLN A 110 0.27 -13.73 13.78
C GLN A 110 -1.07 -13.64 13.04
N HIS A 111 -2.15 -13.30 13.75
CA HIS A 111 -3.47 -13.14 13.14
C HIS A 111 -3.50 -11.95 12.18
N THR A 112 -2.83 -10.85 12.53
CA THR A 112 -2.67 -9.69 11.64
C THR A 112 -1.97 -10.09 10.34
N ALA A 113 -0.86 -10.83 10.42
CA ALA A 113 -0.13 -11.32 9.25
C ALA A 113 -1.00 -12.20 8.35
N TRP A 114 -1.76 -13.14 8.94
CA TRP A 114 -2.68 -14.01 8.20
C TRP A 114 -3.80 -13.26 7.51
N ASN A 115 -4.44 -12.32 8.18
CA ASN A 115 -5.52 -11.52 7.60
C ASN A 115 -5.02 -10.69 6.41
N ILE A 116 -3.84 -10.07 6.53
CA ILE A 116 -3.22 -9.33 5.42
C ILE A 116 -2.85 -10.26 4.27
N HIS A 117 -2.28 -11.44 4.58
CA HIS A 117 -1.91 -12.43 3.57
C HIS A 117 -3.13 -12.92 2.78
N GLU A 118 -4.23 -13.26 3.45
CA GLU A 118 -5.47 -13.66 2.79
C GLU A 118 -6.04 -12.54 1.91
N PHE A 119 -6.11 -11.32 2.44
CA PHE A 119 -6.55 -10.15 1.68
C PHE A 119 -5.69 -9.94 0.43
N LEU A 120 -4.36 -9.92 0.58
CA LEU A 120 -3.45 -9.71 -0.54
C LEU A 120 -3.54 -10.84 -1.57
N ASN A 121 -3.63 -12.10 -1.17
CA ASN A 121 -3.76 -13.23 -2.08
C ASN A 121 -5.04 -13.16 -2.90
N ASP A 122 -6.16 -12.80 -2.29
CA ASP A 122 -7.41 -12.63 -3.01
C ASP A 122 -7.28 -11.54 -4.08
N GLN A 123 -6.77 -10.37 -3.70
CA GLN A 123 -6.59 -9.25 -4.62
C GLN A 123 -5.54 -9.55 -5.70
N LEU A 124 -4.40 -10.16 -5.35
CA LEU A 124 -3.35 -10.57 -6.30
C LEU A 124 -3.82 -11.66 -7.27
N SER A 125 -4.80 -12.46 -6.90
CA SER A 125 -5.37 -13.45 -7.81
C SER A 125 -6.02 -12.79 -9.04
N GLN A 126 -6.54 -11.59 -8.90
CA GLN A 126 -7.35 -10.85 -9.86
C GLN A 126 -6.61 -9.67 -10.50
N TYR A 127 -5.72 -9.01 -9.76
CA TYR A 127 -5.12 -7.73 -10.12
C TYR A 127 -3.60 -7.73 -10.03
N THR A 128 -2.98 -6.77 -10.73
CA THR A 128 -1.60 -6.34 -10.50
C THR A 128 -1.65 -5.16 -9.52
N LEU A 129 -1.21 -5.35 -8.28
CA LEU A 129 -1.30 -4.34 -7.23
C LEU A 129 -0.05 -3.48 -7.18
N HIS A 130 -0.22 -2.18 -7.34
CA HIS A 130 0.82 -1.17 -7.17
C HIS A 130 0.69 -0.54 -5.78
N PRO A 131 1.68 -0.70 -4.88
CA PRO A 131 1.65 -0.03 -3.58
C PRO A 131 1.53 1.48 -3.76
N ALA A 132 0.67 2.11 -2.95
CA ALA A 132 0.38 3.53 -2.99
C ALA A 132 0.26 4.11 -1.57
N GLY A 133 0.66 5.37 -1.36
CA GLY A 133 0.55 6.05 -0.08
C GLY A 133 1.55 7.18 0.08
N THR A 134 1.64 7.72 1.29
CA THR A 134 2.64 8.70 1.68
C THR A 134 3.86 8.01 2.24
N ASN A 135 5.02 8.06 1.55
CA ASN A 135 6.23 7.34 1.95
C ASN A 135 5.98 5.83 2.12
N VAL A 136 5.30 5.23 1.15
CA VAL A 136 4.79 3.85 1.22
C VAL A 136 5.87 2.79 1.50
N ASP A 137 7.14 3.10 1.28
CA ASP A 137 8.25 2.22 1.66
C ASP A 137 8.42 2.11 3.17
N PHE A 138 8.03 3.13 3.92
CA PHE A 138 7.97 3.07 5.38
C PHE A 138 6.96 2.01 5.82
N ASP A 139 5.74 2.07 5.31
CA ASP A 139 4.66 1.13 5.66
C ASP A 139 4.99 -0.30 5.29
N LEU A 140 5.48 -0.51 4.07
CA LEU A 140 5.91 -1.84 3.63
C LEU A 140 7.02 -2.41 4.52
N ARG A 141 7.96 -1.58 4.97
CA ARG A 141 9.03 -2.00 5.87
C ARG A 141 8.52 -2.32 7.27
N GLN A 142 7.58 -1.54 7.80
CA GLN A 142 6.92 -1.83 9.08
C GLN A 142 6.22 -3.19 9.02
N LEU A 143 5.40 -3.39 8.00
CA LEU A 143 4.71 -4.66 7.81
C LEU A 143 5.69 -5.84 7.67
N ASP A 144 6.75 -5.69 6.90
CA ASP A 144 7.71 -6.77 6.65
C ASP A 144 8.45 -7.17 7.94
N VAL A 145 8.97 -6.20 8.69
CA VAL A 145 9.72 -6.48 9.92
C VAL A 145 8.84 -7.10 11.01
N HIS A 146 7.62 -6.59 11.19
CA HIS A 146 6.74 -7.09 12.23
C HIS A 146 6.04 -8.41 11.89
N LEU A 147 5.69 -8.63 10.62
CA LEU A 147 4.73 -9.66 10.24
C LEU A 147 5.31 -10.82 9.41
N SER A 148 6.34 -10.60 8.59
CA SER A 148 6.85 -11.62 7.64
C SER A 148 7.35 -12.90 8.34
N ARG A 149 7.85 -12.78 9.58
CA ARG A 149 8.26 -13.94 10.38
C ARG A 149 7.13 -14.95 10.65
N HIS A 150 5.88 -14.50 10.60
CA HIS A 150 4.70 -15.35 10.85
C HIS A 150 4.21 -16.07 9.59
N LEU A 151 4.68 -15.67 8.41
CA LEU A 151 4.30 -16.22 7.11
C LEU A 151 5.41 -17.04 6.44
N ASN A 152 6.67 -16.93 6.91
CA ASN A 152 7.88 -17.47 6.28
C ASN A 152 8.19 -16.90 4.88
N HIS A 153 7.62 -15.76 4.52
CA HIS A 153 7.90 -15.00 3.30
C HIS A 153 7.60 -13.50 3.54
N PRO A 154 8.15 -12.59 2.71
CA PRO A 154 7.85 -11.17 2.82
C PRO A 154 6.36 -10.88 2.67
N ILE A 155 5.82 -9.96 3.48
CA ILE A 155 4.41 -9.56 3.41
C ILE A 155 4.08 -8.92 2.06
N ALA A 156 5.04 -8.21 1.48
CA ALA A 156 4.92 -7.52 0.19
C ALA A 156 5.16 -8.44 -1.03
N GLU A 157 5.29 -9.78 -0.82
CA GLU A 157 5.50 -10.72 -1.92
C GLU A 157 4.34 -10.66 -2.93
N GLY A 158 4.70 -10.57 -4.21
CA GLY A 158 3.72 -10.47 -5.29
C GLY A 158 3.27 -9.05 -5.63
N LEU A 159 3.52 -8.06 -4.79
CA LEU A 159 3.23 -6.67 -5.12
C LEU A 159 4.14 -6.16 -6.25
N HIS A 160 3.60 -5.26 -7.08
CA HIS A 160 4.36 -4.70 -8.18
C HIS A 160 5.47 -3.78 -7.68
N HIS A 161 6.65 -3.83 -8.33
CA HIS A 161 7.81 -3.03 -7.95
C HIS A 161 7.64 -1.51 -8.18
N ARG A 162 6.72 -1.10 -9.06
CA ARG A 162 6.39 0.32 -9.28
C ARG A 162 5.36 0.75 -8.27
N LYS A 163 5.68 1.84 -7.56
CA LYS A 163 4.87 2.37 -6.47
C LYS A 163 4.40 3.78 -6.81
N LEU A 164 3.28 4.17 -6.25
CA LEU A 164 2.79 5.53 -6.25
C LEU A 164 3.10 6.15 -4.87
N ASP A 165 4.11 7.00 -4.79
CA ASP A 165 4.46 7.70 -3.56
C ASP A 165 4.09 9.17 -3.66
N LEU A 166 3.15 9.61 -2.82
CA LEU A 166 2.69 11.00 -2.75
C LEU A 166 3.79 11.97 -2.32
N THR A 167 4.80 11.49 -1.59
CA THR A 167 5.95 12.32 -1.22
C THR A 167 6.65 12.87 -2.46
N THR A 168 6.73 12.09 -3.53
CA THR A 168 7.30 12.55 -4.81
C THR A 168 6.50 13.68 -5.43
N LEU A 169 5.17 13.60 -5.39
CA LEU A 169 4.27 14.65 -5.91
C LEU A 169 4.37 15.92 -5.04
N ARG A 170 4.40 15.78 -3.72
CA ARG A 170 4.59 16.91 -2.79
C ARG A 170 5.93 17.62 -2.98
N LEU A 171 7.02 16.87 -3.17
CA LEU A 171 8.34 17.46 -3.47
C LEU A 171 8.32 18.21 -4.80
N THR A 172 7.58 17.73 -5.78
CA THR A 172 7.40 18.42 -7.07
C THR A 172 6.63 19.72 -6.88
N ASP A 173 5.57 19.74 -6.08
CA ASP A 173 4.80 20.92 -5.75
C ASP A 173 5.67 21.99 -5.02
N GLN A 174 6.48 21.56 -4.05
CA GLN A 174 7.42 22.44 -3.37
C GLN A 174 8.44 23.06 -4.35
N ALA A 175 8.93 22.28 -5.32
CA ALA A 175 9.90 22.76 -6.30
C ALA A 175 9.34 23.87 -7.21
N ILE A 176 8.02 23.91 -7.41
CA ILE A 176 7.33 24.97 -8.17
C ILE A 176 6.71 26.05 -7.28
N GLY A 177 7.03 26.08 -5.97
CA GLY A 177 6.64 27.12 -5.03
C GLY A 177 5.25 26.96 -4.41
N ARG A 178 4.63 25.77 -4.50
CA ARG A 178 3.40 25.45 -3.77
C ARG A 178 3.72 24.93 -2.37
N ASP A 179 2.74 25.00 -1.46
CA ASP A 179 2.82 24.37 -0.13
C ASP A 179 1.85 23.19 -0.05
N PRO A 180 2.33 21.96 -0.28
CA PRO A 180 1.47 20.77 -0.26
C PRO A 180 1.05 20.37 1.15
N TYR A 181 1.59 21.00 2.21
CA TYR A 181 1.33 20.61 3.61
C TYR A 181 0.36 21.55 4.35
N GLN A 182 -0.19 22.58 3.69
CA GLN A 182 -1.06 23.59 4.32
C GLN A 182 -2.26 23.01 5.09
N ASN A 183 -2.74 21.84 4.72
CA ASN A 183 -3.94 21.23 5.30
C ASN A 183 -3.71 19.82 5.87
N HIS A 184 -2.48 19.50 6.25
CA HIS A 184 -2.11 18.17 6.78
C HIS A 184 -2.43 18.03 8.29
N ALA A 185 -3.61 18.43 8.73
CA ALA A 185 -4.11 18.06 10.04
C ALA A 185 -4.74 16.67 9.95
N GLY A 186 -4.09 15.65 10.48
CA GLY A 186 -4.61 14.29 10.52
C GLY A 186 -4.84 13.82 11.94
N THR A 187 -5.79 12.92 12.12
CA THR A 187 -6.03 12.25 13.42
C THR A 187 -4.98 11.20 13.70
N HIS A 188 -4.12 10.88 12.72
CA HIS A 188 -3.19 9.74 12.78
C HIS A 188 -3.94 8.44 13.10
N ARG A 189 -4.94 8.15 12.30
CA ARG A 189 -5.63 6.87 12.18
C ARG A 189 -5.60 6.46 10.71
N VAL A 190 -5.34 5.19 10.45
CA VAL A 190 -5.14 4.69 9.07
C VAL A 190 -6.28 5.04 8.12
N HIS A 191 -7.53 5.03 8.61
CA HIS A 191 -8.68 5.40 7.79
C HIS A 191 -8.58 6.85 7.28
N ASP A 192 -8.30 7.79 8.17
CA ASP A 192 -8.22 9.21 7.83
C ASP A 192 -6.99 9.49 6.94
N CYS A 193 -5.88 8.77 7.18
CA CYS A 193 -4.68 8.88 6.36
C CYS A 193 -4.92 8.36 4.94
N LEU A 194 -5.56 7.19 4.79
CA LEU A 194 -5.88 6.63 3.49
C LEU A 194 -6.86 7.52 2.70
N ASP A 195 -7.92 8.01 3.33
CA ASP A 195 -8.90 8.90 2.70
C ASP A 195 -8.24 10.19 2.23
N ARG A 196 -7.37 10.79 3.04
CA ARG A 196 -6.59 11.98 2.70
C ARG A 196 -5.68 11.70 1.50
N ASP A 197 -4.91 10.63 1.54
CA ASP A 197 -3.94 10.30 0.51
C ASP A 197 -4.62 10.02 -0.85
N ILE A 198 -5.74 9.29 -0.84
CA ILE A 198 -6.55 9.04 -2.05
C ILE A 198 -7.13 10.36 -2.58
N ALA A 199 -7.65 11.22 -1.71
CA ALA A 199 -8.21 12.52 -2.11
C ALA A 199 -7.13 13.43 -2.70
N GLU A 200 -5.95 13.46 -2.08
CA GLU A 200 -4.79 14.23 -2.55
C GLU A 200 -4.30 13.73 -3.92
N TYR A 201 -4.15 12.43 -4.09
CA TYR A 201 -3.79 11.85 -5.39
C TYR A 201 -4.78 12.25 -6.49
N ARG A 202 -6.07 12.13 -6.21
CA ARG A 202 -7.12 12.55 -7.15
C ARG A 202 -7.01 14.03 -7.49
N HIS A 203 -6.66 14.87 -6.50
CA HIS A 203 -6.38 16.29 -6.77
C HIS A 203 -5.19 16.46 -7.71
N TYR A 204 -4.06 15.78 -7.47
CA TYR A 204 -2.91 15.82 -8.36
C TYR A 204 -3.26 15.42 -9.81
N LEU A 205 -4.09 14.41 -9.97
CA LEU A 205 -4.54 14.00 -11.32
C LEU A 205 -5.30 15.12 -12.04
N THR A 206 -6.01 16.00 -11.33
CA THR A 206 -6.70 17.15 -11.95
C THR A 206 -5.73 18.24 -12.43
N LEU A 207 -4.54 18.29 -11.84
CA LEU A 207 -3.51 19.27 -12.20
C LEU A 207 -2.64 18.80 -13.37
N MET A 208 -2.63 17.50 -13.67
CA MET A 208 -1.87 16.95 -14.80
C MET A 208 -2.64 17.14 -16.09
N PRO A 209 -2.01 17.67 -17.17
CA PRO A 209 -2.68 17.72 -18.47
C PRO A 209 -2.95 16.30 -18.95
N GLY A 210 -4.23 15.96 -19.08
CA GLY A 210 -4.64 14.71 -19.73
C GLY A 210 -4.21 14.70 -21.20
N PRO A 211 -4.17 13.52 -21.86
CA PRO A 211 -4.04 13.48 -23.30
C PRO A 211 -5.17 14.32 -23.88
N ALA A 212 -4.81 15.28 -24.75
CA ALA A 212 -5.83 15.98 -25.55
C ALA A 212 -6.71 14.88 -26.15
N LEU A 213 -8.01 14.94 -25.87
CA LEU A 213 -8.98 14.10 -26.57
C LEU A 213 -8.72 14.36 -28.04
N ALA A 214 -8.10 13.38 -28.73
CA ALA A 214 -8.01 13.46 -30.16
C ALA A 214 -9.46 13.59 -30.65
N GLU A 215 -9.83 14.77 -31.10
CA GLU A 215 -11.08 14.97 -31.84
C GLU A 215 -11.06 13.88 -32.89
N LYS A 216 -11.98 12.93 -32.80
CA LYS A 216 -12.26 12.04 -33.93
C LYS A 216 -12.75 12.94 -35.04
N GLU A 217 -11.81 13.42 -35.86
CA GLU A 217 -12.19 13.89 -37.18
C GLU A 217 -12.87 12.71 -37.87
N ASP A 218 -14.19 12.76 -37.92
CA ASP A 218 -14.96 11.99 -38.88
C ASP A 218 -14.43 12.35 -40.27
N ARG A 219 -13.51 11.53 -40.78
CA ARG A 219 -13.12 11.61 -42.18
C ARG A 219 -14.25 11.02 -42.98
N PRO A 220 -14.72 11.75 -43.99
CA PRO A 220 -15.81 11.35 -44.90
C PRO A 220 -15.45 10.10 -45.70
#